data_14414346303d52b4b5ce4e2c520353ec
#
_entry.id   14414346303d52b4b5ce4e2c520353ec
#
_cell.length_a   1.000
_cell.length_b   1.000
_cell.length_c   1.000
_cell.angle_alpha   90.00
_cell.angle_beta   90.00
_cell.angle_gamma   90.00
#
_symmetry.space_group_name_H-M   'P 1'
#
loop_
_entity.id
_entity.type
_entity.pdbx_description
1 polymer ?
#
loop_
_entity_poly.entity_id
_entity_poly.type
_entity_poly.pdbx_seq_one_letter_code
_entity_poly.pdbx_strand_id
1 'polypeptide(L)'
;MNKRHNKWEICRAGMLLGLFLGVGGFGMAHAGNVIVGTDYVLKSKDKPGVVLVDARGASDYKKGLIPGAVVLGEKPGAVTLRDVDARILPVNKLEKILGEAGITLDNEIIVYGAKGDTGPDVVFWILEYLGAGKAKVYHGGFDDWTAGKHPLTNEPRKLPAAKFAAKVRADVIATTDYVKKNLQNKEIQFVDTRTAKEYSGDDIRALRGGYIAAANHVNIPYEYAWKDPEAAKKLAEKTVKDREGMALKDAAGLKELYKGLDPKKEVVAYCQTGTRSTQTYAVLREAGYQKVRNYDDSWIVWGSDRDLPAKNVSYFDFVKVNAAMKKLEALEKRIAALEPKK
;
A
#
# COMPACT_ATOMS: atom_id res chain seq x y z
N MET A 1 72.93 -54.63 12.51
CA MET A 1 73.43 -54.95 11.17
C MET A 1 72.40 -54.50 10.13
N ASN A 2 72.84 -53.55 9.32
CA ASN A 2 72.51 -53.35 7.88
C ASN A 2 71.08 -53.55 7.41
N LYS A 3 70.49 -52.77 6.60
CA LYS A 3 70.78 -51.77 5.57
C LYS A 3 69.48 -51.31 4.90
N ARG A 4 69.38 -50.01 4.65
CA ARG A 4 69.13 -49.33 3.36
C ARG A 4 67.79 -49.44 2.64
N HIS A 5 67.15 -48.26 2.48
CA HIS A 5 66.66 -47.56 1.24
C HIS A 5 65.54 -48.25 0.43
N ASN A 6 64.43 -47.55 0.11
CA ASN A 6 64.37 -46.52 -0.93
C ASN A 6 62.94 -45.89 -1.00
N LYS A 7 62.97 -44.66 -1.43
CA LYS A 7 61.83 -43.85 -1.88
C LYS A 7 60.99 -44.51 -2.97
N TRP A 8 59.70 -44.28 -3.03
CA TRP A 8 58.95 -43.94 -4.26
C TRP A 8 57.69 -43.21 -3.94
N GLU A 9 57.57 -41.99 -4.49
CA GLU A 9 56.34 -41.17 -4.54
C GLU A 9 55.37 -41.80 -5.53
N ILE A 10 54.08 -41.86 -5.14
CA ILE A 10 53.02 -42.03 -6.14
C ILE A 10 51.90 -41.11 -5.72
N CYS A 11 51.66 -40.07 -6.54
CA CYS A 11 50.48 -39.19 -6.53
C CYS A 11 49.19 -40.01 -6.54
N ARG A 12 48.29 -39.72 -5.60
CA ARG A 12 46.88 -40.06 -5.74
C ARG A 12 46.06 -38.80 -5.73
N ALA A 13 45.54 -38.46 -6.90
CA ALA A 13 44.51 -37.50 -7.12
C ALA A 13 43.26 -37.89 -6.32
N GLY A 14 42.93 -37.14 -5.30
CA GLY A 14 41.67 -37.27 -4.57
C GLY A 14 40.59 -36.51 -5.33
N MET A 15 39.62 -37.23 -5.87
CA MET A 15 38.39 -36.72 -6.48
C MET A 15 37.49 -36.19 -5.37
N LEU A 16 37.45 -34.88 -5.19
CA LEU A 16 36.47 -34.20 -4.33
C LEU A 16 35.15 -34.13 -5.09
N LEU A 17 34.23 -34.99 -4.68
CA LEU A 17 32.82 -34.93 -5.08
C LEU A 17 32.17 -33.71 -4.37
N GLY A 18 32.10 -32.58 -5.05
CA GLY A 18 31.37 -31.39 -4.56
C GLY A 18 29.87 -31.66 -4.62
N LEU A 19 29.25 -31.85 -3.46
CA LEU A 19 27.81 -31.74 -3.29
C LEU A 19 27.43 -30.27 -3.50
N PHE A 20 26.92 -29.91 -4.68
CA PHE A 20 26.21 -28.67 -4.91
C PHE A 20 24.84 -28.81 -4.24
N LEU A 21 24.73 -28.40 -2.98
CA LEU A 21 23.48 -28.01 -2.39
C LEU A 21 23.02 -26.73 -3.08
N GLY A 22 22.10 -26.88 -4.02
CA GLY A 22 21.36 -25.76 -4.61
C GLY A 22 20.58 -25.01 -3.52
N VAL A 23 21.20 -23.99 -2.94
CA VAL A 23 20.49 -22.97 -2.18
C VAL A 23 19.70 -22.20 -3.21
N GLY A 24 18.40 -22.53 -3.31
CA GLY A 24 17.44 -21.72 -4.04
C GLY A 24 17.53 -20.30 -3.51
N GLY A 25 18.15 -19.41 -4.28
CA GLY A 25 18.19 -18.00 -4.00
C GLY A 25 16.78 -17.45 -3.98
N PHE A 26 16.19 -17.34 -2.81
CA PHE A 26 15.10 -16.41 -2.59
C PHE A 26 15.68 -15.03 -2.91
N GLY A 27 15.24 -14.46 -4.05
CA GLY A 27 15.64 -13.14 -4.45
C GLY A 27 15.39 -12.17 -3.31
N MET A 28 16.47 -11.63 -2.74
CA MET A 28 16.40 -10.54 -1.80
C MET A 28 15.71 -9.39 -2.53
N ALA A 29 14.47 -9.12 -2.15
CA ALA A 29 13.80 -7.89 -2.54
C ALA A 29 14.69 -6.73 -2.04
N HIS A 30 15.20 -5.93 -2.97
CA HIS A 30 16.02 -4.76 -2.65
C HIS A 30 15.22 -3.83 -1.74
N ALA A 31 15.71 -3.60 -0.54
CA ALA A 31 15.22 -2.55 0.33
C ALA A 31 15.55 -1.20 -0.33
N GLY A 32 14.56 -0.30 -0.43
CA GLY A 32 14.72 1.02 -1.03
C GLY A 32 14.73 0.99 -2.56
N ASN A 33 13.65 1.41 -3.16
CA ASN A 33 13.40 1.71 -4.58
C ASN A 33 11.95 1.35 -5.00
N VAL A 34 11.04 1.30 -4.04
CA VAL A 34 9.62 1.07 -4.35
C VAL A 34 8.90 2.41 -4.60
N ILE A 35 9.41 3.52 -4.02
CA ILE A 35 8.88 4.86 -4.24
C ILE A 35 9.83 5.62 -5.17
N VAL A 36 9.30 6.15 -6.26
CA VAL A 36 10.08 6.85 -7.29
C VAL A 36 9.59 8.28 -7.51
N GLY A 37 10.50 9.15 -7.92
CA GLY A 37 10.21 10.54 -8.28
C GLY A 37 10.05 10.76 -9.79
N THR A 38 9.73 12.00 -10.16
CA THR A 38 9.51 12.43 -11.55
C THR A 38 10.69 12.10 -12.48
N ASP A 39 11.93 12.33 -12.02
CA ASP A 39 13.15 12.04 -12.82
C ASP A 39 13.26 10.56 -13.19
N TYR A 40 12.88 9.67 -12.27
CA TYR A 40 12.86 8.23 -12.54
C TYR A 40 11.85 7.90 -13.63
N VAL A 41 10.63 8.44 -13.53
CA VAL A 41 9.55 8.22 -14.50
C VAL A 41 9.95 8.74 -15.88
N LEU A 42 10.51 9.95 -15.97
CA LEU A 42 11.02 10.54 -17.23
C LEU A 42 12.06 9.64 -17.90
N LYS A 43 12.96 9.04 -17.13
CA LYS A 43 14.04 8.18 -17.65
C LYS A 43 13.58 6.76 -18.00
N SER A 44 12.43 6.31 -17.45
CA SER A 44 12.06 4.90 -17.49
C SER A 44 10.78 4.60 -18.26
N LYS A 45 9.78 5.48 -18.29
CA LYS A 45 8.44 5.21 -18.82
C LYS A 45 8.38 4.70 -20.26
N ASP A 46 9.36 5.08 -21.10
CA ASP A 46 9.42 4.71 -22.52
C ASP A 46 10.34 3.52 -22.79
N LYS A 47 10.96 2.92 -21.75
CA LYS A 47 11.86 1.76 -21.92
C LYS A 47 11.04 0.50 -22.21
N PRO A 48 11.59 -0.44 -23.02
CA PRO A 48 11.00 -1.75 -23.20
C PRO A 48 10.76 -2.46 -21.86
N GLY A 49 9.59 -3.06 -21.69
CA GLY A 49 9.23 -3.78 -20.47
C GLY A 49 8.77 -2.92 -19.31
N VAL A 50 8.76 -1.58 -19.44
CA VAL A 50 8.18 -0.68 -18.44
C VAL A 50 6.73 -0.37 -18.80
N VAL A 51 5.84 -0.49 -17.82
CA VAL A 51 4.43 -0.13 -17.93
C VAL A 51 4.10 0.91 -16.86
N LEU A 52 3.67 2.07 -17.31
CA LEU A 52 3.14 3.12 -16.44
C LEU A 52 1.63 2.91 -16.29
N VAL A 53 1.12 2.86 -15.06
CA VAL A 53 -0.30 2.63 -14.74
C VAL A 53 -0.88 3.86 -14.08
N ASP A 54 -1.92 4.45 -14.69
CA ASP A 54 -2.72 5.49 -14.06
C ASP A 54 -3.80 4.82 -13.18
N ALA A 55 -3.69 4.99 -11.87
CA ALA A 55 -4.62 4.43 -10.91
C ALA A 55 -5.82 5.34 -10.61
N ARG A 56 -5.91 6.51 -11.22
CA ARG A 56 -7.06 7.41 -11.12
C ARG A 56 -8.27 6.85 -11.87
N GLY A 57 -9.43 7.47 -11.75
CA GLY A 57 -10.64 7.09 -12.50
C GLY A 57 -10.85 7.92 -13.75
N ALA A 58 -11.83 7.52 -14.57
CA ALA A 58 -12.15 8.16 -15.85
C ALA A 58 -12.49 9.66 -15.76
N SER A 59 -13.05 10.12 -14.64
CA SER A 59 -13.28 11.57 -14.39
C SER A 59 -11.99 12.40 -14.36
N ASP A 60 -10.87 11.78 -13.98
CA ASP A 60 -9.57 12.43 -13.92
C ASP A 60 -8.81 12.35 -15.24
N TYR A 61 -9.07 11.33 -16.07
CA TYR A 61 -8.44 11.20 -17.39
C TYR A 61 -8.80 12.39 -18.31
N LYS A 62 -9.96 13.02 -18.09
CA LYS A 62 -10.35 14.24 -18.78
C LYS A 62 -9.43 15.42 -18.52
N LYS A 63 -8.66 15.39 -17.42
CA LYS A 63 -7.62 16.37 -17.09
C LYS A 63 -6.28 16.06 -17.76
N GLY A 64 -6.20 14.95 -18.48
CA GLY A 64 -5.01 14.41 -19.12
C GLY A 64 -4.40 13.24 -18.36
N LEU A 65 -3.54 12.50 -19.06
CA LEU A 65 -2.73 11.39 -18.55
C LEU A 65 -1.25 11.66 -18.81
N ILE A 66 -0.37 11.01 -18.08
CA ILE A 66 1.05 10.96 -18.43
C ILE A 66 1.19 10.12 -19.71
N PRO A 67 1.86 10.61 -20.77
CA PRO A 67 2.00 9.88 -22.02
C PRO A 67 2.61 8.48 -21.82
N GLY A 68 1.98 7.48 -22.42
CA GLY A 68 2.38 6.09 -22.29
C GLY A 68 1.73 5.33 -21.12
N ALA A 69 0.88 5.98 -20.33
CA ALA A 69 0.15 5.33 -19.26
C ALA A 69 -0.97 4.43 -19.78
N VAL A 70 -1.13 3.25 -19.19
CA VAL A 70 -2.30 2.38 -19.31
C VAL A 70 -3.26 2.64 -18.16
N VAL A 71 -4.53 2.27 -18.34
CA VAL A 71 -5.58 2.35 -17.31
C VAL A 71 -6.16 0.97 -17.07
N LEU A 72 -6.59 0.69 -15.84
CA LEU A 72 -7.16 -0.61 -15.47
C LEU A 72 -8.69 -0.69 -15.67
N GLY A 73 -9.30 0.37 -16.21
CA GLY A 73 -10.72 0.48 -16.45
C GLY A 73 -11.22 1.91 -16.22
N GLU A 74 -12.55 2.08 -16.16
CA GLU A 74 -13.17 3.40 -15.93
C GLU A 74 -13.13 3.84 -14.47
N LYS A 75 -13.14 2.89 -13.53
CA LYS A 75 -13.06 3.15 -12.09
C LYS A 75 -11.60 3.34 -11.67
N PRO A 76 -11.34 4.03 -10.55
CA PRO A 76 -10.01 4.06 -9.96
C PRO A 76 -9.43 2.66 -9.76
N GLY A 77 -8.14 2.49 -9.98
CA GLY A 77 -7.46 1.19 -9.90
C GLY A 77 -7.71 0.45 -8.58
N ALA A 78 -7.70 1.17 -7.47
CA ALA A 78 -8.01 0.61 -6.16
C ALA A 78 -9.44 0.04 -6.06
N VAL A 79 -10.41 0.61 -6.78
CA VAL A 79 -11.80 0.12 -6.84
C VAL A 79 -11.92 -1.01 -7.86
N THR A 80 -11.18 -0.95 -8.96
CA THR A 80 -11.19 -1.98 -10.01
C THR A 80 -10.63 -3.32 -9.51
N LEU A 81 -9.62 -3.28 -8.63
CA LEU A 81 -8.94 -4.47 -8.11
C LEU A 81 -9.51 -4.98 -6.77
N ARG A 82 -10.56 -4.36 -6.27
CA ARG A 82 -11.23 -4.72 -5.02
C ARG A 82 -12.74 -4.92 -5.22
N ASP A 83 -13.37 -5.62 -4.29
CA ASP A 83 -14.82 -5.78 -4.24
C ASP A 83 -15.51 -4.58 -3.57
N VAL A 84 -16.83 -4.68 -3.39
CA VAL A 84 -17.65 -3.63 -2.77
C VAL A 84 -17.32 -3.39 -1.30
N ASP A 85 -16.75 -4.38 -0.63
CA ASP A 85 -16.30 -4.30 0.76
C ASP A 85 -14.84 -3.83 0.88
N ALA A 86 -14.27 -3.34 -0.21
CA ALA A 86 -12.87 -2.90 -0.34
C ALA A 86 -11.84 -4.00 -0.05
N ARG A 87 -12.17 -5.26 -0.31
CA ARG A 87 -11.26 -6.40 -0.20
C ARG A 87 -10.69 -6.77 -1.54
N ILE A 88 -9.47 -7.27 -1.52
CA ILE A 88 -8.79 -7.74 -2.73
C ILE A 88 -9.62 -8.79 -3.48
N LEU A 89 -9.75 -8.63 -4.80
CA LEU A 89 -10.45 -9.60 -5.63
C LEU A 89 -9.72 -10.96 -5.65
N PRO A 90 -10.44 -12.05 -5.96
CA PRO A 90 -9.81 -13.35 -6.23
C PRO A 90 -8.72 -13.26 -7.30
N VAL A 91 -7.64 -14.03 -7.10
CA VAL A 91 -6.42 -13.99 -7.95
C VAL A 91 -6.76 -14.11 -9.44
N ASN A 92 -7.63 -15.05 -9.83
CA ASN A 92 -8.01 -15.25 -11.22
C ASN A 92 -8.70 -14.02 -11.86
N LYS A 93 -9.44 -13.23 -11.07
CA LYS A 93 -10.03 -11.96 -11.56
C LYS A 93 -8.96 -10.89 -11.72
N LEU A 94 -8.02 -10.81 -10.78
CA LEU A 94 -6.89 -9.89 -10.87
C LEU A 94 -5.99 -10.20 -12.07
N GLU A 95 -5.67 -11.48 -12.30
CA GLU A 95 -4.92 -11.94 -13.47
C GLU A 95 -5.59 -11.54 -14.79
N LYS A 96 -6.93 -11.68 -14.84
CA LYS A 96 -7.71 -11.29 -16.02
C LYS A 96 -7.61 -9.78 -16.25
N ILE A 97 -7.90 -8.95 -15.23
CA ILE A 97 -7.86 -7.47 -15.36
C ILE A 97 -6.48 -6.98 -15.80
N LEU A 98 -5.41 -7.47 -15.14
CA LEU A 98 -4.04 -7.06 -15.45
C LEU A 98 -3.60 -7.57 -16.84
N GLY A 99 -3.96 -8.80 -17.18
CA GLY A 99 -3.67 -9.38 -18.49
C GLY A 99 -4.40 -8.68 -19.64
N GLU A 100 -5.65 -8.30 -19.46
CA GLU A 100 -6.42 -7.51 -20.45
C GLU A 100 -5.81 -6.11 -20.65
N ALA A 101 -5.21 -5.52 -19.59
CA ALA A 101 -4.43 -4.29 -19.68
C ALA A 101 -3.03 -4.48 -20.31
N GLY A 102 -2.66 -5.69 -20.72
CA GLY A 102 -1.35 -6.02 -21.32
C GLY A 102 -0.19 -6.07 -20.34
N ILE A 103 -0.48 -6.23 -19.05
CA ILE A 103 0.54 -6.26 -17.98
C ILE A 103 0.95 -7.71 -17.71
N THR A 104 2.25 -7.92 -17.48
CA THR A 104 2.83 -9.23 -17.11
C THR A 104 3.69 -9.10 -15.85
N LEU A 105 4.06 -10.22 -15.22
CA LEU A 105 4.99 -10.23 -14.08
C LEU A 105 6.43 -9.75 -14.44
N ASP A 106 6.82 -9.84 -15.71
CA ASP A 106 8.15 -9.44 -16.14
C ASP A 106 8.31 -7.92 -16.27
N ASN A 107 7.19 -7.21 -16.35
CA ASN A 107 7.21 -5.76 -16.45
C ASN A 107 7.75 -5.09 -15.17
N GLU A 108 8.45 -4.00 -15.35
CA GLU A 108 8.55 -2.96 -14.33
C GLU A 108 7.28 -2.13 -14.38
N ILE A 109 6.50 -2.14 -13.30
CA ILE A 109 5.20 -1.49 -13.26
C ILE A 109 5.30 -0.26 -12.36
N ILE A 110 5.09 0.93 -12.93
CA ILE A 110 5.11 2.17 -12.17
C ILE A 110 3.67 2.67 -12.05
N VAL A 111 3.15 2.69 -10.82
CA VAL A 111 1.77 3.12 -10.55
C VAL A 111 1.77 4.56 -10.08
N TYR A 112 0.88 5.39 -10.61
CA TYR A 112 0.68 6.75 -10.14
C TYR A 112 -0.80 7.12 -9.99
N GLY A 113 -1.06 8.17 -9.22
CA GLY A 113 -2.36 8.82 -9.06
C GLY A 113 -2.18 10.29 -8.77
N ALA A 114 -3.05 10.90 -7.97
CA ALA A 114 -2.82 12.22 -7.42
C ALA A 114 -1.87 12.13 -6.20
N LYS A 115 -1.08 13.18 -5.96
CA LYS A 115 -0.19 13.24 -4.79
C LYS A 115 -1.01 13.11 -3.49
N GLY A 116 -0.60 12.21 -2.61
CA GLY A 116 -1.27 11.93 -1.34
C GLY A 116 -2.52 11.05 -1.46
N ASP A 117 -2.89 10.61 -2.68
CA ASP A 117 -3.90 9.57 -2.86
C ASP A 117 -3.31 8.20 -2.55
N THR A 118 -4.02 7.39 -1.77
CA THR A 118 -3.62 6.03 -1.41
C THR A 118 -4.00 4.97 -2.46
N GLY A 119 -4.76 5.35 -3.48
CA GLY A 119 -5.15 4.44 -4.57
C GLY A 119 -3.97 3.78 -5.28
N PRO A 120 -2.92 4.52 -5.67
CA PRO A 120 -1.70 3.95 -6.24
C PRO A 120 -1.01 2.95 -5.32
N ASP A 121 -0.99 3.22 -4.00
CA ASP A 121 -0.38 2.32 -3.01
C ASP A 121 -1.17 1.01 -2.88
N VAL A 122 -2.51 1.06 -3.01
CA VAL A 122 -3.36 -0.14 -3.07
C VAL A 122 -3.00 -0.99 -4.30
N VAL A 123 -2.90 -0.37 -5.48
CA VAL A 123 -2.53 -1.08 -6.71
C VAL A 123 -1.12 -1.67 -6.59
N PHE A 124 -0.16 -0.90 -6.08
CA PHE A 124 1.21 -1.36 -5.83
C PHE A 124 1.23 -2.58 -4.88
N TRP A 125 0.55 -2.51 -3.74
CA TRP A 125 0.50 -3.62 -2.79
C TRP A 125 -0.13 -4.88 -3.40
N ILE A 126 -1.21 -4.73 -4.19
CA ILE A 126 -1.85 -5.85 -4.89
C ILE A 126 -0.87 -6.46 -5.92
N LEU A 127 -0.12 -5.64 -6.65
CA LEU A 127 0.91 -6.12 -7.57
C LEU A 127 2.02 -6.90 -6.84
N GLU A 128 2.50 -6.42 -5.69
CA GLU A 128 3.45 -7.16 -4.86
C GLU A 128 2.84 -8.49 -4.34
N TYR A 129 1.56 -8.47 -3.91
CA TYR A 129 0.84 -9.67 -3.52
C TYR A 129 0.78 -10.71 -4.65
N LEU A 130 0.61 -10.26 -5.89
CA LEU A 130 0.59 -11.13 -7.06
C LEU A 130 1.99 -11.53 -7.56
N GLY A 131 3.06 -11.07 -6.91
CA GLY A 131 4.44 -11.44 -7.21
C GLY A 131 5.16 -10.51 -8.18
N ALA A 132 4.61 -9.34 -8.51
CA ALA A 132 5.27 -8.35 -9.38
C ALA A 132 6.38 -7.61 -8.61
N GLY A 133 7.52 -8.25 -8.43
CA GLY A 133 8.64 -7.75 -7.63
C GLY A 133 9.35 -6.50 -8.16
N LYS A 134 8.98 -6.01 -9.36
CA LYS A 134 9.48 -4.76 -9.96
C LYS A 134 8.43 -3.65 -9.93
N ALA A 135 7.35 -3.81 -9.15
CA ALA A 135 6.35 -2.77 -8.99
C ALA A 135 6.90 -1.57 -8.20
N LYS A 136 6.46 -0.37 -8.55
CA LYS A 136 6.87 0.91 -7.95
C LYS A 136 5.68 1.85 -7.85
N VAL A 137 5.76 2.81 -6.91
CA VAL A 137 4.81 3.92 -6.79
C VAL A 137 5.50 5.22 -7.15
N TYR A 138 4.93 5.96 -8.11
CA TYR A 138 5.30 7.35 -8.34
C TYR A 138 4.44 8.25 -7.45
N HIS A 139 4.94 8.55 -6.25
CA HIS A 139 4.16 9.19 -5.19
C HIS A 139 3.84 10.67 -5.47
N GLY A 140 4.71 11.40 -6.19
CA GLY A 140 4.43 12.75 -6.67
C GLY A 140 3.29 12.80 -7.70
N GLY A 141 3.13 11.73 -8.44
CA GLY A 141 2.02 11.44 -9.31
C GLY A 141 1.75 12.50 -10.37
N PHE A 142 0.47 12.65 -10.69
CA PHE A 142 0.02 13.62 -11.70
C PHE A 142 0.27 15.07 -11.29
N ASP A 143 0.29 15.36 -9.99
CA ASP A 143 0.50 16.72 -9.49
C ASP A 143 1.94 17.18 -9.74
N ASP A 144 2.97 16.37 -9.43
CA ASP A 144 4.36 16.72 -9.72
C ASP A 144 4.64 16.75 -11.23
N TRP A 145 4.03 15.84 -11.99
CA TRP A 145 4.15 15.82 -13.43
C TRP A 145 3.65 17.13 -14.06
N THR A 146 2.49 17.60 -13.63
CA THR A 146 1.89 18.84 -14.16
C THR A 146 2.60 20.08 -13.63
N ALA A 147 3.03 20.10 -12.37
CA ALA A 147 3.83 21.19 -11.80
C ALA A 147 5.16 21.37 -12.56
N GLY A 148 5.77 20.25 -13.01
CA GLY A 148 6.95 20.26 -13.88
C GLY A 148 6.65 20.64 -15.33
N LYS A 149 5.40 20.96 -15.69
CA LYS A 149 4.96 21.30 -17.06
C LYS A 149 5.32 20.23 -18.10
N HIS A 150 5.33 18.96 -17.67
CA HIS A 150 5.59 17.84 -18.59
C HIS A 150 4.39 17.57 -19.50
N PRO A 151 4.61 16.97 -20.68
CA PRO A 151 3.56 16.68 -21.67
C PRO A 151 2.42 15.84 -21.09
N LEU A 152 1.20 16.07 -21.57
CA LEU A 152 0.01 15.30 -21.28
C LEU A 152 -0.58 14.71 -22.56
N THR A 153 -1.35 13.63 -22.41
CA THR A 153 -2.20 13.06 -23.46
C THR A 153 -3.60 12.84 -22.94
N ASN A 154 -4.59 12.80 -23.82
CA ASN A 154 -5.98 12.45 -23.47
C ASN A 154 -6.30 10.99 -23.78
N GLU A 155 -5.36 10.27 -24.41
CA GLU A 155 -5.55 8.88 -24.79
C GLU A 155 -4.64 7.95 -23.96
N PRO A 156 -5.20 6.97 -23.25
CA PRO A 156 -4.42 5.95 -22.58
C PRO A 156 -3.72 5.04 -23.61
N ARG A 157 -2.52 4.59 -23.26
CA ARG A 157 -1.81 3.58 -24.06
C ARG A 157 -2.59 2.26 -24.01
N LYS A 158 -2.80 1.65 -25.16
CA LYS A 158 -3.35 0.30 -25.30
C LYS A 158 -2.22 -0.68 -25.57
N LEU A 159 -2.03 -1.64 -24.71
CA LEU A 159 -1.13 -2.77 -24.92
C LEU A 159 -1.92 -3.97 -25.45
N PRO A 160 -1.32 -4.85 -26.26
CA PRO A 160 -1.92 -6.14 -26.56
C PRO A 160 -2.19 -6.92 -25.28
N ALA A 161 -3.35 -7.57 -25.19
CA ALA A 161 -3.64 -8.44 -24.05
C ALA A 161 -2.55 -9.50 -23.86
N ALA A 162 -2.17 -9.75 -22.62
CA ALA A 162 -1.11 -10.67 -22.24
C ALA A 162 -1.57 -11.59 -21.11
N LYS A 163 -0.82 -12.65 -20.84
CA LYS A 163 -1.08 -13.51 -19.68
C LYS A 163 -0.37 -12.95 -18.47
N PHE A 164 -1.12 -12.49 -17.47
CA PHE A 164 -0.58 -12.24 -16.15
C PHE A 164 -0.65 -13.55 -15.35
N ALA A 165 0.48 -14.13 -14.99
CA ALA A 165 0.55 -15.39 -14.25
C ALA A 165 1.05 -15.11 -12.83
N ALA A 166 0.14 -14.95 -11.88
CA ALA A 166 0.44 -14.58 -10.51
C ALA A 166 1.33 -15.60 -9.80
N LYS A 167 2.28 -15.10 -9.02
CA LYS A 167 3.08 -15.86 -8.04
C LYS A 167 2.78 -15.31 -6.65
N VAL A 168 1.65 -15.73 -6.11
CA VAL A 168 1.07 -15.16 -4.88
C VAL A 168 2.07 -15.15 -3.73
N ARG A 169 2.23 -14.00 -3.10
CA ARG A 169 3.07 -13.75 -1.93
C ARG A 169 2.18 -13.60 -0.69
N ALA A 170 1.98 -14.69 0.04
CA ALA A 170 1.23 -14.68 1.30
C ALA A 170 1.95 -13.91 2.43
N ASP A 171 3.24 -13.61 2.25
CA ASP A 171 4.07 -12.87 3.20
C ASP A 171 3.84 -11.34 3.20
N VAL A 172 3.04 -10.80 2.28
CA VAL A 172 2.73 -9.35 2.20
C VAL A 172 1.30 -9.01 2.63
N ILE A 173 0.49 -10.02 2.94
CA ILE A 173 -0.89 -9.86 3.43
C ILE A 173 -1.03 -10.49 4.81
N ALA A 174 -1.80 -9.84 5.71
CA ALA A 174 -2.29 -10.44 6.95
C ALA A 174 -3.80 -10.65 6.83
N THR A 175 -4.26 -11.84 7.19
CA THR A 175 -5.69 -12.16 7.33
C THR A 175 -6.14 -11.95 8.77
N THR A 176 -7.44 -11.89 9.02
CA THR A 176 -7.99 -11.83 10.39
C THR A 176 -7.48 -12.99 11.26
N ASP A 177 -7.40 -14.20 10.72
CA ASP A 177 -6.85 -15.36 11.44
C ASP A 177 -5.35 -15.20 11.76
N TYR A 178 -4.59 -14.64 10.81
CA TYR A 178 -3.18 -14.35 11.05
C TYR A 178 -3.01 -13.36 12.21
N VAL A 179 -3.74 -12.26 12.19
CA VAL A 179 -3.72 -11.25 13.26
C VAL A 179 -4.12 -11.86 14.59
N LYS A 180 -5.23 -12.61 14.63
CA LYS A 180 -5.75 -13.28 15.84
C LYS A 180 -4.71 -14.21 16.48
N LYS A 181 -4.03 -15.02 15.69
CA LYS A 181 -2.98 -15.96 16.17
C LYS A 181 -1.75 -15.25 16.72
N ASN A 182 -1.48 -14.02 16.29
CA ASN A 182 -0.24 -13.31 16.58
C ASN A 182 -0.39 -12.13 17.54
N LEU A 183 -1.54 -11.94 18.19
CA LEU A 183 -1.77 -10.81 19.10
C LEU A 183 -0.74 -10.68 20.23
N GLN A 184 -0.21 -11.80 20.72
CA GLN A 184 0.77 -11.85 21.81
C GLN A 184 2.21 -12.08 21.32
N ASN A 185 2.44 -12.15 20.01
CA ASN A 185 3.75 -12.35 19.43
C ASN A 185 4.56 -11.04 19.47
N LYS A 186 5.60 -10.99 20.31
CA LYS A 186 6.46 -9.81 20.49
C LYS A 186 7.39 -9.54 19.29
N GLU A 187 7.49 -10.49 18.36
CA GLU A 187 8.26 -10.32 17.11
C GLU A 187 7.44 -9.66 16.00
N ILE A 188 6.16 -9.37 16.26
CA ILE A 188 5.28 -8.64 15.34
C ILE A 188 4.88 -7.31 15.96
N GLN A 189 4.99 -6.26 15.17
CA GLN A 189 4.65 -4.89 15.52
C GLN A 189 3.38 -4.49 14.74
N PHE A 190 2.31 -4.20 15.45
CA PHE A 190 1.06 -3.77 14.85
C PHE A 190 1.04 -2.24 14.76
N VAL A 191 0.83 -1.73 13.54
CA VAL A 191 0.75 -0.29 13.27
C VAL A 191 -0.66 0.07 12.84
N ASP A 192 -1.39 0.77 13.70
CA ASP A 192 -2.67 1.39 13.36
C ASP A 192 -2.40 2.71 12.64
N THR A 193 -2.77 2.78 11.37
CA THR A 193 -2.51 3.94 10.53
C THR A 193 -3.69 4.90 10.44
N ARG A 194 -4.72 4.68 11.27
CA ARG A 194 -5.90 5.54 11.38
C ARG A 194 -5.59 6.78 12.21
N THR A 195 -6.49 7.73 12.17
CA THR A 195 -6.40 8.94 12.99
C THR A 195 -6.36 8.63 14.49
N ALA A 196 -5.84 9.55 15.28
CA ALA A 196 -5.81 9.42 16.75
C ALA A 196 -7.23 9.28 17.33
N LYS A 197 -8.26 9.91 16.73
CA LYS A 197 -9.65 9.78 17.16
C LYS A 197 -10.25 8.40 16.86
N GLU A 198 -9.92 7.80 15.72
CA GLU A 198 -10.32 6.41 15.42
C GLU A 198 -9.66 5.44 16.40
N TYR A 199 -8.37 5.66 16.71
CA TYR A 199 -7.59 4.87 17.66
C TYR A 199 -8.09 4.97 19.11
N SER A 200 -8.42 6.19 19.58
CA SER A 200 -8.98 6.41 20.92
C SER A 200 -10.39 5.87 21.08
N GLY A 201 -11.09 5.61 19.99
CA GLY A 201 -12.49 5.20 19.99
C GLY A 201 -13.48 6.38 19.95
N ASP A 202 -13.00 7.62 19.79
CA ASP A 202 -13.85 8.81 19.70
C ASP A 202 -14.52 8.94 18.32
N ASP A 203 -13.88 8.43 17.25
CA ASP A 203 -14.45 8.32 15.91
C ASP A 203 -14.77 6.84 15.60
N ILE A 204 -16.06 6.49 15.70
CA ILE A 204 -16.54 5.10 15.55
C ILE A 204 -16.94 4.87 14.10
N ARG A 205 -16.20 3.99 13.40
CA ARG A 205 -16.42 3.68 11.98
C ARG A 205 -16.62 2.17 11.70
N ALA A 206 -16.97 1.40 12.74
CA ALA A 206 -17.37 -0.01 12.71
C ALA A 206 -18.47 -0.22 13.77
N LEU A 207 -18.82 -1.42 14.17
CA LEU A 207 -19.79 -1.64 15.26
C LEU A 207 -19.29 -1.11 16.62
N ARG A 208 -17.97 -0.96 16.75
CA ARG A 208 -17.33 -0.33 17.93
C ARG A 208 -16.12 0.49 17.50
N GLY A 209 -15.74 1.47 18.32
CA GLY A 209 -14.49 2.19 18.28
C GLY A 209 -13.38 1.42 19.02
N GLY A 210 -12.15 1.96 18.99
CA GLY A 210 -10.98 1.41 19.65
C GLY A 210 -9.95 0.84 18.66
N TYR A 211 -9.08 -0.07 19.14
CA TYR A 211 -7.99 -0.64 18.35
C TYR A 211 -7.71 -2.11 18.72
N ILE A 212 -6.95 -2.82 17.86
CA ILE A 212 -6.58 -4.23 18.04
C ILE A 212 -5.74 -4.39 19.31
N ALA A 213 -6.16 -5.28 20.23
CA ALA A 213 -5.49 -5.51 21.51
C ALA A 213 -4.24 -6.40 21.37
N ALA A 214 -3.27 -5.98 20.55
CA ALA A 214 -2.00 -6.68 20.40
C ALA A 214 -0.97 -6.24 21.46
N ALA A 215 -0.01 -7.12 21.75
CA ALA A 215 1.02 -6.88 22.77
C ALA A 215 2.01 -5.77 22.36
N ASN A 216 2.36 -5.71 21.09
CA ASN A 216 3.26 -4.71 20.52
C ASN A 216 2.50 -3.90 19.47
N HIS A 217 1.91 -2.78 19.89
CA HIS A 217 0.97 -2.01 19.10
C HIS A 217 1.25 -0.52 19.22
N VAL A 218 1.18 0.19 18.10
CA VAL A 218 1.37 1.66 18.05
C VAL A 218 0.40 2.28 17.04
N ASN A 219 -0.05 3.51 17.32
CA ASN A 219 -0.78 4.32 16.35
C ASN A 219 0.17 5.31 15.67
N ILE A 220 0.31 5.19 14.37
CA ILE A 220 1.06 6.13 13.51
C ILE A 220 0.16 6.43 12.31
N PRO A 221 -0.64 7.52 12.37
CA PRO A 221 -1.50 7.92 11.27
C PRO A 221 -0.72 8.05 9.96
N TYR A 222 -1.29 7.55 8.86
CA TYR A 222 -0.59 7.50 7.57
C TYR A 222 -0.20 8.89 7.05
N GLU A 223 -1.00 9.92 7.36
CA GLU A 223 -0.73 11.31 7.01
C GLU A 223 0.55 11.85 7.65
N TYR A 224 1.03 11.24 8.75
CA TYR A 224 2.28 11.67 9.39
C TYR A 224 3.52 11.40 8.55
N ALA A 225 3.40 10.54 7.53
CA ALA A 225 4.44 10.38 6.52
C ALA A 225 4.55 11.57 5.55
N TRP A 226 3.54 12.45 5.49
CA TRP A 226 3.56 13.66 4.66
C TRP A 226 4.35 14.80 5.31
N LYS A 227 4.80 15.75 4.50
CA LYS A 227 5.44 16.98 4.98
C LYS A 227 4.53 17.76 5.91
N ASP A 228 3.24 17.83 5.58
CA ASP A 228 2.19 18.45 6.39
C ASP A 228 1.05 17.44 6.63
N PRO A 229 0.93 16.86 7.82
CA PRO A 229 -0.14 15.91 8.15
C PRO A 229 -1.56 16.48 8.01
N GLU A 230 -1.72 17.81 8.07
CA GLU A 230 -3.00 18.50 7.94
C GLU A 230 -3.32 18.89 6.48
N ALA A 231 -2.45 18.53 5.51
CA ALA A 231 -2.58 18.98 4.13
C ALA A 231 -3.92 18.59 3.49
N ALA A 232 -4.43 17.38 3.75
CA ALA A 232 -5.72 16.93 3.23
C ALA A 232 -6.88 17.77 3.77
N LYS A 233 -6.86 18.08 5.05
CA LYS A 233 -7.84 18.93 5.71
C LYS A 233 -7.77 20.36 5.16
N LYS A 234 -6.57 20.93 5.08
CA LYS A 234 -6.33 22.27 4.52
C LYS A 234 -6.83 22.38 3.07
N LEU A 235 -6.61 21.33 2.26
CA LEU A 235 -7.11 21.30 0.89
C LEU A 235 -8.64 21.23 0.84
N ALA A 236 -9.28 20.43 1.69
CA ALA A 236 -10.74 20.32 1.78
C ALA A 236 -11.38 21.64 2.26
N GLU A 237 -10.74 22.33 3.20
CA GLU A 237 -11.14 23.66 3.70
C GLU A 237 -10.77 24.81 2.74
N LYS A 238 -10.10 24.49 1.60
CA LYS A 238 -9.64 25.48 0.60
C LYS A 238 -8.67 26.54 1.16
N THR A 239 -7.95 26.22 2.24
CA THR A 239 -6.89 27.08 2.80
C THR A 239 -5.57 26.94 2.07
N VAL A 240 -5.38 25.86 1.30
CA VAL A 240 -4.31 25.64 0.32
C VAL A 240 -4.93 25.29 -1.04
N LYS A 241 -4.17 25.50 -2.14
CA LYS A 241 -4.65 25.29 -3.51
C LYS A 241 -4.08 24.04 -4.17
N ASP A 242 -3.05 23.45 -3.61
CA ASP A 242 -2.32 22.33 -4.15
C ASP A 242 -2.10 21.21 -3.11
N ARG A 243 -1.44 20.15 -3.54
CA ARG A 243 -1.17 18.97 -2.72
C ARG A 243 0.29 18.89 -2.24
N GLU A 244 1.05 19.99 -2.27
CA GLU A 244 2.47 19.98 -1.91
C GLU A 244 2.72 19.50 -0.48
N GLY A 245 1.85 19.86 0.46
CA GLY A 245 1.90 19.36 1.84
C GLY A 245 1.77 17.84 1.95
N MET A 246 1.15 17.16 0.95
CA MET A 246 1.00 15.71 0.92
C MET A 246 2.24 14.98 0.35
N ALA A 247 3.28 15.70 -0.09
CA ALA A 247 4.55 15.07 -0.44
C ALA A 247 5.13 14.33 0.77
N LEU A 248 5.73 13.16 0.55
CA LEU A 248 6.37 12.41 1.63
C LEU A 248 7.52 13.21 2.24
N LYS A 249 7.73 13.01 3.53
CA LYS A 249 8.96 13.41 4.21
C LYS A 249 10.17 12.78 3.51
N ASP A 250 11.31 13.39 3.66
CA ASP A 250 12.58 12.79 3.23
C ASP A 250 12.93 11.53 4.07
N ALA A 251 13.97 10.83 3.66
CA ALA A 251 14.40 9.60 4.34
C ALA A 251 14.69 9.80 5.83
N ALA A 252 15.23 10.97 6.22
CA ALA A 252 15.51 11.29 7.62
C ALA A 252 14.22 11.49 8.41
N GLY A 253 13.25 12.22 7.87
CA GLY A 253 11.94 12.44 8.47
C GLY A 253 11.12 11.15 8.58
N LEU A 254 11.17 10.26 7.59
CA LEU A 254 10.53 8.95 7.65
C LEU A 254 11.20 8.03 8.69
N LYS A 255 12.53 8.03 8.76
CA LYS A 255 13.27 7.29 9.79
C LYS A 255 12.92 7.77 11.20
N GLU A 256 12.80 9.07 11.40
CA GLU A 256 12.38 9.64 12.69
C GLU A 256 10.93 9.26 13.03
N LEU A 257 10.00 9.28 12.05
CA LEU A 257 8.62 8.88 12.24
C LEU A 257 8.49 7.44 12.74
N TYR A 258 9.25 6.53 12.16
CA TYR A 258 9.17 5.09 12.45
C TYR A 258 10.26 4.59 13.42
N LYS A 259 11.02 5.49 14.09
CA LYS A 259 12.13 5.11 15.00
C LYS A 259 11.74 4.16 16.13
N GLY A 260 10.44 4.15 16.50
CA GLY A 260 9.91 3.24 17.53
C GLY A 260 9.69 1.80 17.04
N LEU A 261 9.85 1.54 15.73
CA LEU A 261 9.72 0.21 15.15
C LEU A 261 11.10 -0.41 14.90
N ASP A 262 11.24 -1.68 15.21
CA ASP A 262 12.43 -2.48 14.88
C ASP A 262 12.33 -2.99 13.43
N PRO A 263 13.23 -2.57 12.51
CA PRO A 263 13.16 -2.99 11.10
C PRO A 263 13.47 -4.49 10.86
N LYS A 264 13.98 -5.20 11.87
CA LYS A 264 14.23 -6.64 11.81
C LYS A 264 12.97 -7.47 12.11
N LYS A 265 12.01 -6.87 12.83
CA LYS A 265 10.75 -7.50 13.18
C LYS A 265 9.73 -7.36 12.07
N GLU A 266 8.72 -8.21 12.09
CA GLU A 266 7.59 -8.08 11.18
C GLU A 266 6.71 -6.90 11.60
N VAL A 267 6.20 -6.16 10.60
CA VAL A 267 5.20 -5.10 10.79
C VAL A 267 3.90 -5.53 10.12
N VAL A 268 2.80 -5.44 10.86
CA VAL A 268 1.43 -5.57 10.33
C VAL A 268 0.77 -4.21 10.39
N ALA A 269 0.63 -3.56 9.25
CA ALA A 269 -0.08 -2.29 9.13
C ALA A 269 -1.56 -2.53 8.86
N TYR A 270 -2.44 -1.75 9.49
CA TYR A 270 -3.87 -1.78 9.26
C TYR A 270 -4.47 -0.38 9.38
N CYS A 271 -5.67 -0.20 8.81
CA CYS A 271 -6.42 1.03 8.96
C CYS A 271 -7.91 0.77 9.18
N GLN A 272 -8.81 1.43 8.47
CA GLN A 272 -10.25 1.15 8.50
C GLN A 272 -10.63 0.01 7.55
N THR A 273 -10.10 0.02 6.30
CA THR A 273 -10.47 -0.88 5.20
C THR A 273 -9.24 -1.35 4.40
N GLY A 274 -8.05 -1.39 5.01
CA GLY A 274 -6.82 -1.81 4.35
C GLY A 274 -6.29 -0.85 3.26
N THR A 275 -6.91 0.31 3.06
CA THR A 275 -6.53 1.27 2.01
C THR A 275 -5.41 2.21 2.45
N ARG A 276 -5.59 2.96 3.55
CA ARG A 276 -4.57 3.91 4.06
C ARG A 276 -3.28 3.21 4.50
N SER A 277 -3.41 2.00 5.02
CA SER A 277 -2.28 1.17 5.46
C SER A 277 -1.40 0.67 4.31
N THR A 278 -1.86 0.69 3.05
CA THR A 278 -0.98 0.39 1.91
C THR A 278 0.05 1.48 1.65
N GLN A 279 -0.26 2.76 1.91
CA GLN A 279 0.76 3.81 1.88
C GLN A 279 1.83 3.56 2.96
N THR A 280 1.43 3.24 4.19
CA THR A 280 2.39 2.87 5.25
C THR A 280 3.21 1.64 4.85
N TYR A 281 2.58 0.64 4.22
CA TYR A 281 3.28 -0.52 3.67
C TYR A 281 4.37 -0.09 2.67
N ALA A 282 4.04 0.73 1.67
CA ALA A 282 4.99 1.20 0.67
C ALA A 282 6.14 2.02 1.29
N VAL A 283 5.81 2.91 2.24
CA VAL A 283 6.81 3.75 2.93
C VAL A 283 7.75 2.91 3.80
N LEU A 284 7.25 1.92 4.52
CA LEU A 284 8.09 1.02 5.32
C LEU A 284 8.99 0.15 4.42
N ARG A 285 8.47 -0.32 3.27
CA ARG A 285 9.26 -1.03 2.27
C ARG A 285 10.39 -0.16 1.72
N GLU A 286 10.09 1.11 1.41
CA GLU A 286 11.10 2.11 0.99
C GLU A 286 12.14 2.35 2.09
N ALA A 287 11.72 2.44 3.35
CA ALA A 287 12.59 2.61 4.50
C ALA A 287 13.42 1.36 4.86
N GLY A 288 13.29 0.26 4.11
CA GLY A 288 14.12 -0.94 4.27
C GLY A 288 13.55 -2.03 5.17
N TYR A 289 12.30 -1.90 5.62
CA TYR A 289 11.64 -2.98 6.36
C TYR A 289 11.36 -4.16 5.43
N GLN A 290 11.91 -5.33 5.76
CA GLN A 290 11.84 -6.52 4.90
C GLN A 290 10.54 -7.30 5.06
N LYS A 291 9.93 -7.28 6.25
CA LYS A 291 8.77 -8.05 6.63
C LYS A 291 7.61 -7.11 6.96
N VAL A 292 6.89 -6.69 5.93
CA VAL A 292 5.71 -5.81 6.08
C VAL A 292 4.50 -6.52 5.49
N ARG A 293 3.40 -6.54 6.24
CA ARG A 293 2.10 -7.02 5.78
C ARG A 293 1.08 -5.90 5.86
N ASN A 294 0.18 -5.86 4.89
CA ASN A 294 -1.06 -5.09 5.00
C ASN A 294 -2.17 -6.02 5.51
N TYR A 295 -2.85 -5.66 6.57
CA TYR A 295 -4.06 -6.35 7.02
C TYR A 295 -5.25 -5.77 6.27
N ASP A 296 -5.69 -6.47 5.23
CA ASP A 296 -6.68 -5.96 4.26
C ASP A 296 -8.08 -5.83 4.88
N ASP A 297 -8.52 -6.81 5.68
CA ASP A 297 -9.80 -6.76 6.42
C ASP A 297 -9.86 -5.58 7.43
N SER A 298 -8.74 -5.23 8.02
CA SER A 298 -8.55 -4.05 8.87
C SER A 298 -9.60 -3.89 10.01
N TRP A 299 -9.79 -2.65 10.47
CA TRP A 299 -10.70 -2.39 11.60
C TRP A 299 -12.17 -2.63 11.27
N ILE A 300 -12.59 -2.45 10.01
CA ILE A 300 -14.00 -2.66 9.64
C ILE A 300 -14.46 -4.10 9.96
N VAL A 301 -13.59 -5.09 9.79
CA VAL A 301 -13.87 -6.48 10.17
C VAL A 301 -13.62 -6.69 11.65
N TRP A 302 -12.44 -6.29 12.15
CA TRP A 302 -12.05 -6.49 13.55
C TRP A 302 -12.99 -5.80 14.54
N GLY A 303 -13.34 -4.55 14.28
CA GLY A 303 -14.23 -3.75 15.11
C GLY A 303 -15.70 -4.16 15.00
N SER A 304 -16.07 -4.94 13.98
CA SER A 304 -17.43 -5.45 13.81
C SER A 304 -17.65 -6.83 14.44
N ASP A 305 -16.56 -7.55 14.75
CA ASP A 305 -16.62 -8.81 15.47
C ASP A 305 -16.32 -8.55 16.97
N ARG A 306 -17.33 -8.79 17.83
CA ARG A 306 -17.22 -8.55 19.29
C ARG A 306 -16.34 -9.56 20.00
N ASP A 307 -16.09 -10.73 19.41
CA ASP A 307 -15.27 -11.78 20.00
C ASP A 307 -13.77 -11.52 19.77
N LEU A 308 -13.43 -10.60 18.88
CA LEU A 308 -12.04 -10.22 18.63
C LEU A 308 -11.56 -9.19 19.68
N PRO A 309 -10.38 -9.40 20.31
CA PRO A 309 -9.89 -8.54 21.38
C PRO A 309 -9.59 -7.11 20.92
N ALA A 310 -10.16 -6.13 21.63
CA ALA A 310 -9.94 -4.72 21.36
C ALA A 310 -9.69 -3.92 22.65
N LYS A 311 -9.00 -2.77 22.51
CA LYS A 311 -8.79 -1.79 23.58
C LYS A 311 -9.44 -0.46 23.21
N ASN A 312 -9.63 0.41 24.20
CA ASN A 312 -10.32 1.71 24.07
C ASN A 312 -11.70 1.57 23.40
N VAL A 313 -12.44 0.53 23.81
CA VAL A 313 -13.72 0.18 23.19
C VAL A 313 -14.77 1.24 23.54
N SER A 314 -15.40 1.79 22.51
CA SER A 314 -16.57 2.67 22.59
C SER A 314 -17.66 2.14 21.67
N TYR A 315 -18.89 2.50 21.93
CA TYR A 315 -20.06 2.10 21.15
C TYR A 315 -20.86 3.33 20.75
N PHE A 316 -21.60 3.23 19.64
CA PHE A 316 -22.51 4.29 19.24
C PHE A 316 -23.56 4.54 20.33
N ASP A 317 -23.71 5.80 20.70
CA ASP A 317 -24.84 6.27 21.47
C ASP A 317 -26.00 6.58 20.50
N PHE A 318 -26.83 5.57 20.27
CA PHE A 318 -27.97 5.69 19.35
C PHE A 318 -28.97 6.78 19.78
N VAL A 319 -29.04 7.11 21.06
CA VAL A 319 -29.92 8.19 21.54
C VAL A 319 -29.39 9.54 21.04
N LYS A 320 -28.10 9.78 21.17
CA LYS A 320 -27.45 10.99 20.63
C LYS A 320 -27.50 11.06 19.11
N VAL A 321 -27.26 9.95 18.42
CA VAL A 321 -27.33 9.89 16.96
C VAL A 321 -28.73 10.22 16.47
N ASN A 322 -29.75 9.60 17.02
CA ASN A 322 -31.15 9.87 16.67
C ASN A 322 -31.56 11.34 16.97
N ALA A 323 -31.07 11.89 18.07
CA ALA A 323 -31.32 13.32 18.38
C ALA A 323 -30.62 14.26 17.37
N ALA A 324 -29.39 13.92 16.94
CA ALA A 324 -28.66 14.66 15.91
C ALA A 324 -29.36 14.59 14.54
N MET A 325 -29.83 13.38 14.14
CA MET A 325 -30.60 13.21 12.90
C MET A 325 -31.86 14.03 12.85
N LYS A 326 -32.66 14.07 13.95
CA LYS A 326 -33.84 14.92 14.03
C LYS A 326 -33.51 16.41 13.91
N LYS A 327 -32.39 16.86 14.50
CA LYS A 327 -31.93 18.26 14.34
C LYS A 327 -31.52 18.55 12.88
N LEU A 328 -30.85 17.60 12.22
CA LEU A 328 -30.45 17.74 10.81
C LEU A 328 -31.67 17.88 9.91
N GLU A 329 -32.67 17.01 10.04
CA GLU A 329 -33.92 17.07 9.27
C GLU A 329 -34.65 18.42 9.49
N ALA A 330 -34.67 18.92 10.74
CA ALA A 330 -35.26 20.22 11.04
C ALA A 330 -34.48 21.37 10.38
N LEU A 331 -33.17 21.32 10.34
CA LEU A 331 -32.32 22.30 9.66
C LEU A 331 -32.51 22.26 8.15
N GLU A 332 -32.54 21.07 7.53
CA GLU A 332 -32.82 20.90 6.11
C GLU A 332 -34.15 21.50 5.68
N LYS A 333 -35.22 21.26 6.47
CA LYS A 333 -36.54 21.88 6.23
C LYS A 333 -36.46 23.39 6.32
N ARG A 334 -35.69 23.95 7.27
CA ARG A 334 -35.51 25.41 7.39
C ARG A 334 -34.74 25.98 6.21
N ILE A 335 -33.70 25.33 5.75
CA ILE A 335 -32.91 25.73 4.57
C ILE A 335 -33.82 25.73 3.34
N ALA A 336 -34.56 24.64 3.09
CA ALA A 336 -35.49 24.53 1.96
C ALA A 336 -36.57 25.61 1.97
N ALA A 337 -37.02 26.09 3.16
CA ALA A 337 -37.98 27.18 3.30
C ALA A 337 -37.35 28.57 3.02
N LEU A 338 -36.03 28.71 3.08
CA LEU A 338 -35.31 29.96 2.80
C LEU A 338 -34.82 30.05 1.35
N GLU A 339 -34.81 28.94 0.61
CA GLU A 339 -34.47 28.97 -0.81
C GLU A 339 -35.57 29.66 -1.62
N PRO A 340 -35.25 30.63 -2.50
CA PRO A 340 -36.26 31.30 -3.31
C PRO A 340 -36.95 30.27 -4.21
N LYS A 341 -38.28 30.21 -4.13
CA LYS A 341 -39.10 29.43 -5.07
C LYS A 341 -38.77 29.90 -6.49
N LYS A 342 -38.13 29.03 -7.30
CA LYS A 342 -37.89 29.28 -8.71
C LYS A 342 -39.17 29.32 -9.51
#